data_5f25608729ab5590c43648472e7d5bd8
#
_entry.id   5f25608729ab5590c43648472e7d5bd8
#
_cell.length_a   1.000
_cell.length_b   1.000
_cell.length_c   1.000
_cell.angle_alpha   90.00
_cell.angle_beta   90.00
_cell.angle_gamma   90.00
#
_symmetry.space_group_name_H-M   'P 1'
#
loop_
_entity.id
_entity.type
_entity.pdbx_description
1 polymer ?
#
loop_
_entity_poly.entity_id
_entity_poly.type
_entity_poly.pdbx_seq_one_letter_code
_entity_poly.pdbx_strand_id
1 'polypeptide(L)'
;MRRVLAELPTRAEREPVVGIGKGGDETTAIDAAAEHAVLACFEDVDEITIVSEEAGRLGDGRVHVVVDPIDGSLNAKRGIGFFSLSIAVASGPTMGDVEFGFVHDFGTEEEWTAILGDGARLNGQLLGGDLPKEQIEILAFEATRTVSVAEKAAAVVELAYRLRIMGSLALSLCHLAAGRVDAVCSLKPARSVDIAAAQLLVLERGLAIDLFEDPPFAAAPLDVEGRSRVVAAGTPQLCRQLARALSA
;
A
#
# COMPACT_ATOMS: atom_id res chain seq x y z
N MET A 1 -8.98 9.49 11.40
CA MET A 1 -9.43 8.08 11.38
C MET A 1 -9.96 7.60 12.72
N ARG A 2 -9.27 7.70 13.86
CA ARG A 2 -9.83 7.26 15.16
C ARG A 2 -11.20 7.88 15.46
N ARG A 3 -11.39 9.17 15.16
CA ARG A 3 -12.69 9.84 15.27
C ARG A 3 -13.72 9.23 14.33
N VAL A 4 -13.37 8.95 13.09
CA VAL A 4 -14.24 8.29 12.09
C VAL A 4 -14.70 6.92 12.58
N LEU A 5 -13.77 6.10 13.11
CA LEU A 5 -14.12 4.79 13.68
C LEU A 5 -15.04 4.89 14.90
N ALA A 6 -14.90 5.95 15.71
CA ALA A 6 -15.77 6.20 16.87
C ALA A 6 -17.15 6.72 16.46
N GLU A 7 -17.24 7.49 15.37
CA GLU A 7 -18.51 7.99 14.82
C GLU A 7 -19.28 6.90 14.05
N LEU A 8 -18.58 5.91 13.49
CA LEU A 8 -19.12 4.75 12.80
C LEU A 8 -18.74 3.44 13.54
N PRO A 9 -19.28 3.19 14.74
CA PRO A 9 -18.80 2.10 15.59
C PRO A 9 -19.16 0.71 15.08
N THR A 10 -20.24 0.59 14.30
CA THR A 10 -20.76 -0.71 13.88
C THR A 10 -20.51 -0.98 12.39
N ARG A 11 -20.51 -2.25 12.04
CA ARG A 11 -20.44 -2.70 10.64
C ARG A 11 -21.59 -2.10 9.81
N ALA A 12 -22.80 -2.06 10.34
CA ALA A 12 -23.98 -1.55 9.65
C ALA A 12 -23.85 -0.06 9.28
N GLU A 13 -23.08 0.72 10.05
CA GLU A 13 -22.81 2.12 9.79
C GLU A 13 -21.66 2.32 8.79
N ARG A 14 -20.70 1.38 8.72
CA ARG A 14 -19.50 1.45 7.87
C ARG A 14 -19.73 0.98 6.45
N GLU A 15 -20.55 -0.08 6.26
CA GLU A 15 -20.71 -0.78 4.98
C GLU A 15 -21.63 -0.12 3.93
N PRO A 16 -22.60 0.77 4.24
CA PRO A 16 -23.45 1.35 3.20
C PRO A 16 -22.62 2.00 2.08
N VAL A 17 -22.91 1.62 0.83
CA VAL A 17 -22.34 2.27 -0.36
C VAL A 17 -22.97 3.64 -0.52
N VAL A 18 -22.15 4.68 -0.56
CA VAL A 18 -22.57 6.07 -0.64
C VAL A 18 -22.21 6.72 -1.97
N GLY A 19 -21.39 6.07 -2.79
CA GLY A 19 -20.96 6.58 -4.08
C GLY A 19 -20.04 5.62 -4.84
N ILE A 20 -19.43 6.16 -5.90
CA ILE A 20 -18.36 5.49 -6.65
C ILE A 20 -17.19 6.47 -6.66
N GLY A 21 -16.04 6.00 -6.18
CA GLY A 21 -14.79 6.76 -6.16
C GLY A 21 -14.23 7.01 -7.54
N LYS A 22 -13.35 7.98 -7.68
CA LYS A 22 -12.64 8.26 -8.94
C LYS A 22 -11.75 7.11 -9.39
N GLY A 23 -11.30 6.27 -8.45
CA GLY A 23 -10.61 5.02 -8.73
C GLY A 23 -11.51 3.92 -9.34
N GLY A 24 -12.83 4.11 -9.41
CA GLY A 24 -13.81 3.23 -10.05
C GLY A 24 -14.38 2.13 -9.15
N ASP A 25 -13.98 2.07 -7.89
CA ASP A 25 -14.52 1.13 -6.89
C ASP A 25 -15.69 1.78 -6.11
N GLU A 26 -16.52 0.97 -5.44
CA GLU A 26 -17.61 1.46 -4.58
C GLU A 26 -17.05 2.15 -3.34
N THR A 27 -17.45 3.42 -3.12
CA THR A 27 -17.16 4.17 -1.91
C THR A 27 -18.17 3.84 -0.83
N THR A 28 -17.73 3.35 0.31
CA THR A 28 -18.63 3.11 1.45
C THR A 28 -18.61 4.28 2.44
N ALA A 29 -19.51 4.24 3.42
CA ALA A 29 -19.64 5.31 4.41
C ALA A 29 -18.33 5.57 5.18
N ILE A 30 -17.59 4.49 5.53
CA ILE A 30 -16.32 4.66 6.23
C ILE A 30 -15.23 5.22 5.31
N ASP A 31 -15.20 4.82 4.02
CA ASP A 31 -14.23 5.33 3.05
C ASP A 31 -14.45 6.83 2.83
N ALA A 32 -15.71 7.25 2.61
CA ALA A 32 -16.07 8.66 2.44
C ALA A 32 -15.74 9.51 3.68
N ALA A 33 -16.00 8.99 4.88
CA ALA A 33 -15.71 9.70 6.13
C ALA A 33 -14.20 9.83 6.35
N ALA A 34 -13.43 8.81 6.03
CA ALA A 34 -11.97 8.83 6.11
C ALA A 34 -11.35 9.80 5.11
N GLU A 35 -11.79 9.73 3.86
CA GLU A 35 -11.38 10.67 2.80
C GLU A 35 -11.61 12.11 3.23
N HIS A 36 -12.83 12.44 3.66
CA HIS A 36 -13.17 13.78 4.14
C HIS A 36 -12.26 14.22 5.31
N ALA A 37 -12.03 13.35 6.28
CA ALA A 37 -11.21 13.67 7.44
C ALA A 37 -9.73 13.92 7.08
N VAL A 38 -9.20 13.22 6.07
CA VAL A 38 -7.83 13.41 5.60
C VAL A 38 -7.73 14.68 4.75
N LEU A 39 -8.64 14.88 3.80
CA LEU A 39 -8.62 16.08 2.94
C LEU A 39 -8.76 17.36 3.74
N ALA A 40 -9.57 17.38 4.80
CA ALA A 40 -9.68 18.53 5.70
C ALA A 40 -8.34 18.94 6.36
N CYS A 41 -7.38 18.02 6.48
CA CYS A 41 -6.05 18.37 7.00
C CYS A 41 -5.19 19.14 5.99
N PHE A 42 -5.57 19.18 4.72
CA PHE A 42 -4.84 19.83 3.64
C PHE A 42 -5.53 21.10 3.12
N GLU A 43 -6.70 21.49 3.67
CA GLU A 43 -7.48 22.65 3.16
C GLU A 43 -6.69 23.97 3.14
N ASP A 44 -5.76 24.15 4.10
CA ASP A 44 -4.94 25.35 4.22
C ASP A 44 -3.51 25.16 3.66
N VAL A 45 -3.26 24.09 2.88
CA VAL A 45 -1.94 23.81 2.32
C VAL A 45 -1.93 24.18 0.83
N ASP A 46 -1.20 25.23 0.50
CA ASP A 46 -1.05 25.71 -0.86
C ASP A 46 0.00 24.94 -1.67
N GLU A 47 -0.05 25.08 -3.01
CA GLU A 47 0.93 24.54 -3.96
C GLU A 47 1.10 23.03 -3.96
N ILE A 48 0.09 22.27 -3.51
CA ILE A 48 0.07 20.81 -3.56
C ILE A 48 -0.90 20.28 -4.62
N THR A 49 -0.59 19.10 -5.11
CA THR A 49 -1.52 18.23 -5.85
C THR A 49 -1.81 17.03 -4.97
N ILE A 50 -3.05 16.83 -4.57
CA ILE A 50 -3.46 15.63 -3.84
C ILE A 50 -3.93 14.58 -4.85
N VAL A 51 -3.47 13.34 -4.68
CA VAL A 51 -3.96 12.16 -5.39
C VAL A 51 -4.54 11.22 -4.35
N SER A 52 -5.85 11.04 -4.35
CA SER A 52 -6.55 10.23 -3.37
C SER A 52 -7.51 9.25 -4.01
N GLU A 53 -7.76 8.13 -3.34
CA GLU A 53 -8.53 7.00 -3.90
C GLU A 53 -9.93 7.40 -4.35
N GLU A 54 -10.65 8.12 -3.50
CA GLU A 54 -12.06 8.46 -3.73
C GLU A 54 -12.24 9.78 -4.48
N ALA A 55 -11.45 10.81 -4.13
CA ALA A 55 -11.53 12.15 -4.74
C ALA A 55 -10.77 12.25 -6.05
N GLY A 56 -9.83 11.35 -6.32
CA GLY A 56 -8.95 11.45 -7.49
C GLY A 56 -7.88 12.53 -7.33
N ARG A 57 -7.65 13.30 -8.39
CA ARG A 57 -6.66 14.37 -8.39
C ARG A 57 -7.29 15.71 -8.03
N LEU A 58 -6.76 16.40 -7.03
CA LEU A 58 -7.15 17.73 -6.56
C LEU A 58 -5.95 18.67 -6.58
N GLY A 59 -6.14 19.90 -7.08
CA GLY A 59 -5.08 20.90 -7.17
C GLY A 59 -4.13 20.67 -8.37
N ASP A 60 -3.15 21.58 -8.49
CA ASP A 60 -2.18 21.63 -9.59
C ASP A 60 -0.76 22.06 -9.12
N GLY A 61 -0.50 21.94 -7.82
CA GLY A 61 0.79 22.23 -7.21
C GLY A 61 1.88 21.23 -7.65
N ARG A 62 3.14 21.62 -7.43
CA ARG A 62 4.30 20.80 -7.80
C ARG A 62 4.55 19.65 -6.85
N VAL A 63 4.22 19.83 -5.58
CA VAL A 63 4.34 18.76 -4.57
C VAL A 63 3.12 17.87 -4.66
N HIS A 64 3.35 16.57 -4.85
CA HIS A 64 2.28 15.58 -4.89
C HIS A 64 2.12 14.92 -3.52
N VAL A 65 0.91 14.93 -2.99
CA VAL A 65 0.52 14.19 -1.77
C VAL A 65 -0.39 13.06 -2.21
N VAL A 66 0.10 11.84 -2.11
CA VAL A 66 -0.61 10.63 -2.53
C VAL A 66 -1.18 9.96 -1.30
N VAL A 67 -2.49 9.75 -1.25
CA VAL A 67 -3.18 9.32 -0.05
C VAL A 67 -4.10 8.13 -0.35
N ASP A 68 -3.97 7.08 0.45
CA ASP A 68 -5.02 6.11 0.68
C ASP A 68 -5.48 6.25 2.13
N PRO A 69 -6.68 6.81 2.37
CA PRO A 69 -7.20 7.00 3.74
C PRO A 69 -7.45 5.69 4.48
N ILE A 70 -7.76 4.60 3.76
CA ILE A 70 -7.98 3.26 4.34
C ILE A 70 -7.52 2.16 3.37
N ASP A 71 -6.24 1.85 3.33
CA ASP A 71 -5.79 0.60 2.71
C ASP A 71 -6.23 -0.59 3.59
N GLY A 72 -7.02 -1.47 3.00
CA GLY A 72 -7.69 -2.55 3.71
C GLY A 72 -9.12 -2.21 4.15
N SER A 73 -9.89 -1.47 3.35
CA SER A 73 -11.26 -1.03 3.65
C SER A 73 -12.19 -2.16 4.08
N LEU A 74 -12.08 -3.37 3.49
CA LEU A 74 -12.89 -4.51 3.91
C LEU A 74 -12.60 -4.92 5.36
N ASN A 75 -11.33 -4.90 5.77
CA ASN A 75 -10.93 -5.18 7.14
C ASN A 75 -11.47 -4.11 8.10
N ALA A 76 -11.31 -2.83 7.74
CA ALA A 76 -11.84 -1.72 8.52
C ALA A 76 -13.36 -1.81 8.72
N LYS A 77 -14.12 -2.12 7.66
CA LYS A 77 -15.58 -2.33 7.70
C LYS A 77 -15.96 -3.46 8.67
N ARG A 78 -15.18 -4.53 8.70
CA ARG A 78 -15.44 -5.73 9.50
C ARG A 78 -14.83 -5.70 10.90
N GLY A 79 -14.02 -4.66 11.22
CA GLY A 79 -13.31 -4.57 12.50
C GLY A 79 -12.14 -5.54 12.62
N ILE A 80 -11.57 -5.97 11.50
CA ILE A 80 -10.34 -6.76 11.47
C ILE A 80 -9.17 -5.78 11.54
N GLY A 81 -8.32 -5.89 12.56
CA GLY A 81 -7.23 -4.96 12.85
C GLY A 81 -6.03 -5.11 11.91
N PHE A 82 -6.24 -5.07 10.59
CA PHE A 82 -5.18 -5.04 9.59
C PHE A 82 -5.59 -4.10 8.45
N PHE A 83 -5.50 -2.81 8.69
CA PHE A 83 -5.80 -1.72 7.75
C PHE A 83 -5.06 -0.47 8.18
N SER A 84 -4.77 0.43 7.24
CA SER A 84 -3.87 1.56 7.45
C SER A 84 -4.32 2.84 6.75
N LEU A 85 -3.77 3.97 7.22
CA LEU A 85 -3.63 5.21 6.46
C LEU A 85 -2.27 5.16 5.76
N SER A 86 -2.23 5.48 4.48
CA SER A 86 -1.01 5.56 3.68
C SER A 86 -0.89 6.95 3.07
N ILE A 87 0.24 7.65 3.31
CA ILE A 87 0.51 8.99 2.78
C ILE A 87 1.93 9.01 2.19
N ALA A 88 2.06 9.41 0.93
CA ALA A 88 3.35 9.71 0.32
C ALA A 88 3.43 11.17 -0.09
N VAL A 89 4.64 11.74 -0.02
CA VAL A 89 4.94 13.07 -0.57
C VAL A 89 6.00 12.91 -1.64
N ALA A 90 5.76 13.50 -2.80
CA ALA A 90 6.62 13.41 -3.96
C ALA A 90 6.90 14.79 -4.57
N SER A 91 8.12 14.99 -5.07
CA SER A 91 8.54 16.21 -5.78
C SER A 91 8.12 16.27 -7.26
N GLY A 92 7.48 15.21 -7.74
CA GLY A 92 7.01 15.06 -9.12
C GLY A 92 5.90 14.01 -9.26
N PRO A 93 5.46 13.72 -10.49
CA PRO A 93 4.26 12.95 -10.74
C PRO A 93 4.48 11.43 -10.84
N THR A 94 5.64 10.90 -10.50
CA THR A 94 5.95 9.46 -10.66
C THR A 94 6.36 8.79 -9.35
N MET A 95 6.31 7.46 -9.31
CA MET A 95 6.76 6.66 -8.16
C MET A 95 8.22 6.95 -7.77
N GLY A 96 9.07 7.24 -8.74
CA GLY A 96 10.48 7.60 -8.51
C GLY A 96 10.69 8.96 -7.86
N ASP A 97 9.66 9.82 -7.86
CA ASP A 97 9.71 11.15 -7.27
C ASP A 97 9.28 11.16 -5.79
N VAL A 98 8.91 10.00 -5.22
CA VAL A 98 8.48 9.90 -3.82
C VAL A 98 9.68 10.10 -2.89
N GLU A 99 9.60 11.12 -2.03
CA GLU A 99 10.66 11.50 -1.09
C GLU A 99 10.32 11.20 0.38
N PHE A 100 9.01 11.06 0.69
CA PHE A 100 8.53 10.74 2.03
C PHE A 100 7.39 9.73 1.94
N GLY A 101 7.40 8.74 2.83
CA GLY A 101 6.34 7.76 3.01
C GLY A 101 5.96 7.65 4.49
N PHE A 102 4.66 7.62 4.76
CA PHE A 102 4.07 7.39 6.07
C PHE A 102 2.95 6.37 5.96
N VAL A 103 2.97 5.36 6.82
CA VAL A 103 1.88 4.39 6.97
C VAL A 103 1.57 4.23 8.44
N HIS A 104 0.29 4.35 8.81
CA HIS A 104 -0.17 4.12 10.18
C HIS A 104 -1.09 2.91 10.22
N ASP A 105 -0.70 1.88 10.97
CA ASP A 105 -1.49 0.68 11.22
C ASP A 105 -2.50 0.94 12.35
N PHE A 106 -3.78 0.94 12.05
CA PHE A 106 -4.85 1.16 13.06
C PHE A 106 -5.11 -0.05 13.95
N GLY A 107 -4.59 -1.22 13.61
CA GLY A 107 -4.73 -2.43 14.43
C GLY A 107 -3.69 -2.52 15.54
N THR A 108 -2.45 -2.20 15.24
CA THR A 108 -1.33 -2.26 16.18
C THR A 108 -0.87 -0.90 16.70
N GLU A 109 -1.39 0.21 16.12
CA GLU A 109 -0.95 1.59 16.37
C GLU A 109 0.53 1.82 16.01
N GLU A 110 1.07 1.03 15.10
CA GLU A 110 2.43 1.19 14.58
C GLU A 110 2.49 2.30 13.53
N GLU A 111 3.52 3.13 13.62
CA GLU A 111 3.82 4.19 12.64
C GLU A 111 5.07 3.85 11.86
N TRP A 112 4.93 3.81 10.56
CA TRP A 112 5.98 3.50 9.61
C TRP A 112 6.33 4.74 8.81
N THR A 113 7.61 5.09 8.75
CA THR A 113 8.06 6.26 7.99
C THR A 113 9.30 5.92 7.18
N ALA A 114 9.43 6.55 6.01
CA ALA A 114 10.65 6.55 5.23
C ALA A 114 10.91 7.95 4.66
N ILE A 115 12.17 8.32 4.60
CA ILE A 115 12.63 9.55 3.94
C ILE A 115 13.71 9.11 2.95
N LEU A 116 13.61 9.58 1.72
CA LEU A 116 14.56 9.25 0.66
C LEU A 116 16.00 9.57 1.10
N GLY A 117 16.85 8.54 1.14
CA GLY A 117 18.25 8.63 1.56
C GLY A 117 18.50 8.72 3.07
N ASP A 118 17.43 8.64 3.92
CA ASP A 118 17.56 8.70 5.39
C ASP A 118 17.03 7.42 6.08
N GLY A 119 16.63 6.42 5.30
CA GLY A 119 16.20 5.11 5.75
C GLY A 119 14.73 5.04 6.16
N ALA A 120 14.30 3.81 6.50
CA ALA A 120 12.96 3.49 6.98
C ALA A 120 12.93 3.30 8.49
N ARG A 121 11.82 3.69 9.12
CA ARG A 121 11.63 3.64 10.58
C ARG A 121 10.30 3.00 10.95
N LEU A 122 10.29 2.34 12.08
CA LEU A 122 9.10 1.87 12.78
C LEU A 122 9.04 2.54 14.14
N ASN A 123 7.96 3.27 14.43
CA ASN A 123 7.78 4.04 15.66
C ASN A 123 8.99 4.95 15.96
N GLY A 124 9.54 5.60 14.92
CA GLY A 124 10.70 6.48 14.99
C GLY A 124 12.05 5.76 15.08
N GLN A 125 12.09 4.45 15.25
CA GLN A 125 13.33 3.67 15.31
C GLN A 125 13.76 3.20 13.92
N LEU A 126 15.01 3.45 13.55
CA LEU A 126 15.56 3.05 12.25
C LEU A 126 15.49 1.53 12.09
N LEU A 127 14.89 1.09 11.00
CA LEU A 127 14.91 -0.32 10.61
C LEU A 127 16.26 -0.68 10.00
N GLY A 128 16.85 -1.79 10.45
CA GLY A 128 18.16 -2.21 9.98
C GLY A 128 18.66 -3.46 10.71
N GLY A 129 19.87 -3.90 10.33
CA GLY A 129 20.56 -5.00 11.00
C GLY A 129 20.30 -6.38 10.43
N ASP A 130 19.15 -6.63 9.83
CA ASP A 130 18.83 -7.93 9.23
C ASP A 130 19.25 -7.96 7.76
N LEU A 131 19.89 -9.06 7.37
CA LEU A 131 20.18 -9.30 5.95
C LEU A 131 18.91 -9.80 5.25
N PRO A 132 18.69 -9.39 3.99
CA PRO A 132 17.62 -9.93 3.18
C PRO A 132 17.77 -11.45 3.04
N LYS A 133 16.67 -12.19 3.24
CA LYS A 133 16.68 -13.64 3.05
C LYS A 133 16.72 -13.98 1.57
N GLU A 134 17.46 -15.03 1.23
CA GLU A 134 17.52 -15.61 -0.11
C GLU A 134 16.37 -16.62 -0.38
N GLN A 135 15.60 -16.94 0.65
CA GLN A 135 14.47 -17.85 0.60
C GLN A 135 13.24 -17.20 1.21
N ILE A 136 12.06 -17.51 0.66
CA ILE A 136 10.79 -16.98 1.13
C ILE A 136 10.17 -18.00 2.10
N GLU A 137 10.29 -17.75 3.39
CA GLU A 137 9.55 -18.53 4.38
C GLU A 137 8.09 -18.08 4.44
N ILE A 138 7.87 -16.77 4.45
CA ILE A 138 6.52 -16.17 4.49
C ILE A 138 6.36 -15.22 3.30
N LEU A 139 5.40 -15.52 2.45
CA LEU A 139 4.93 -14.67 1.35
C LEU A 139 3.60 -14.02 1.75
N ALA A 140 3.55 -12.69 1.79
CA ALA A 140 2.29 -11.97 1.80
C ALA A 140 1.69 -12.00 0.38
N PHE A 141 0.55 -12.67 0.24
CA PHE A 141 -0.07 -12.99 -1.03
C PHE A 141 -1.39 -12.22 -1.14
N GLU A 142 -1.30 -10.94 -1.46
CA GLU A 142 -2.44 -10.04 -1.40
C GLU A 142 -3.38 -10.26 -2.59
N ALA A 143 -4.59 -10.65 -2.27
CA ALA A 143 -5.64 -10.93 -3.23
C ALA A 143 -7.03 -10.67 -2.64
N THR A 144 -7.93 -10.16 -3.47
CA THR A 144 -9.32 -9.91 -3.05
C THR A 144 -10.27 -11.06 -3.38
N ARG A 145 -9.86 -11.98 -4.25
CA ARG A 145 -10.71 -13.07 -4.73
C ARG A 145 -10.07 -14.42 -4.47
N THR A 146 -10.85 -15.35 -3.92
CA THR A 146 -10.44 -16.74 -3.70
C THR A 146 -10.00 -17.43 -4.99
N VAL A 147 -10.64 -17.12 -6.12
CA VAL A 147 -10.27 -17.68 -7.42
C VAL A 147 -8.84 -17.31 -7.81
N SER A 148 -8.43 -16.06 -7.63
CA SER A 148 -7.05 -15.61 -7.92
C SER A 148 -6.02 -16.33 -7.05
N VAL A 149 -6.36 -16.57 -5.78
CA VAL A 149 -5.51 -17.37 -4.87
C VAL A 149 -5.40 -18.81 -5.38
N ALA A 150 -6.51 -19.45 -5.70
CA ALA A 150 -6.54 -20.86 -6.17
C ALA A 150 -5.75 -21.04 -7.47
N GLU A 151 -5.88 -20.10 -8.41
CA GLU A 151 -5.17 -20.15 -9.70
C GLU A 151 -3.66 -19.95 -9.56
N LYS A 152 -3.21 -19.10 -8.63
CA LYS A 152 -1.80 -18.71 -8.53
C LYS A 152 -1.04 -19.34 -7.34
N ALA A 153 -1.73 -19.95 -6.38
CA ALA A 153 -1.06 -20.57 -5.24
C ALA A 153 -0.12 -21.70 -5.66
N ALA A 154 -0.52 -22.50 -6.67
CA ALA A 154 0.32 -23.60 -7.19
C ALA A 154 1.65 -23.08 -7.79
N ALA A 155 1.66 -21.89 -8.38
CA ALA A 155 2.83 -21.31 -9.00
C ALA A 155 3.93 -20.90 -7.99
N VAL A 156 3.58 -20.72 -6.72
CA VAL A 156 4.51 -20.30 -5.67
C VAL A 156 4.89 -21.41 -4.68
N VAL A 157 4.40 -22.62 -4.87
CA VAL A 157 4.63 -23.78 -3.94
C VAL A 157 6.11 -24.06 -3.71
N GLU A 158 6.96 -23.94 -4.74
CA GLU A 158 8.40 -24.17 -4.62
C GLU A 158 9.20 -22.91 -4.25
N LEU A 159 8.54 -21.75 -4.25
CA LEU A 159 9.17 -20.46 -3.97
C LEU A 159 8.92 -19.98 -2.55
N ALA A 160 7.75 -20.28 -1.97
CA ALA A 160 7.33 -19.82 -0.66
C ALA A 160 6.82 -20.97 0.20
N TYR A 161 7.22 -20.98 1.47
CA TYR A 161 6.82 -22.06 2.37
C TYR A 161 5.44 -21.82 3.01
N ARG A 162 5.12 -20.58 3.34
CA ARG A 162 3.83 -20.17 3.96
C ARG A 162 3.24 -18.97 3.27
N LEU A 163 1.93 -18.93 3.12
CA LEU A 163 1.20 -17.78 2.63
C LEU A 163 0.51 -17.02 3.77
N ARG A 164 0.45 -15.71 3.63
CA ARG A 164 -0.41 -14.82 4.42
C ARG A 164 -1.23 -13.98 3.47
N ILE A 165 -2.55 -13.90 3.71
CA ILE A 165 -3.47 -13.06 2.94
C ILE A 165 -4.12 -12.16 3.97
N MET A 166 -3.62 -10.94 4.09
CA MET A 166 -3.95 -10.07 5.21
C MET A 166 -4.91 -8.94 4.83
N GLY A 167 -4.90 -8.51 3.57
CA GLY A 167 -5.91 -7.60 3.00
C GLY A 167 -5.57 -6.11 3.08
N SER A 168 -4.30 -5.76 3.31
CA SER A 168 -3.72 -4.42 3.17
C SER A 168 -2.37 -4.54 2.50
N LEU A 169 -2.22 -3.93 1.33
CA LEU A 169 -0.97 -4.01 0.57
C LEU A 169 0.10 -3.10 1.18
N ALA A 170 -0.27 -1.90 1.62
CA ALA A 170 0.66 -1.00 2.28
C ALA A 170 1.25 -1.63 3.55
N LEU A 171 0.42 -2.24 4.41
CA LEU A 171 0.92 -2.92 5.61
C LEU A 171 1.79 -4.15 5.25
N SER A 172 1.41 -4.92 4.24
CA SER A 172 2.21 -6.06 3.80
C SER A 172 3.62 -5.63 3.34
N LEU A 173 3.74 -4.51 2.64
CA LEU A 173 5.02 -3.91 2.26
C LEU A 173 5.79 -3.36 3.49
N CYS A 174 5.09 -2.75 4.46
CA CYS A 174 5.70 -2.35 5.74
C CYS A 174 6.25 -3.55 6.51
N HIS A 175 5.50 -4.65 6.56
CA HIS A 175 5.95 -5.89 7.20
C HIS A 175 7.16 -6.50 6.48
N LEU A 176 7.25 -6.38 5.14
CA LEU A 176 8.45 -6.75 4.40
C LEU A 176 9.64 -5.87 4.79
N ALA A 177 9.46 -4.55 4.85
CA ALA A 177 10.51 -3.62 5.26
C ALA A 177 11.05 -3.92 6.67
N ALA A 178 10.22 -4.43 7.57
CA ALA A 178 10.61 -4.86 8.92
C ALA A 178 11.11 -6.31 9.01
N GLY A 179 11.15 -7.06 7.91
CA GLY A 179 11.57 -8.47 7.92
C GLY A 179 10.56 -9.43 8.59
N ARG A 180 9.31 -9.00 8.77
CA ARG A 180 8.23 -9.85 9.33
C ARG A 180 7.65 -10.81 8.29
N VAL A 181 7.73 -10.45 7.00
CA VAL A 181 7.52 -11.33 5.84
C VAL A 181 8.74 -11.22 4.92
N ASP A 182 8.95 -12.20 4.07
CA ASP A 182 10.16 -12.27 3.23
C ASP A 182 9.90 -11.78 1.81
N ALA A 183 8.63 -11.77 1.41
CA ALA A 183 8.18 -11.24 0.13
C ALA A 183 6.71 -10.84 0.18
N VAL A 184 6.32 -10.00 -0.78
CA VAL A 184 4.94 -9.56 -1.02
C VAL A 184 4.64 -9.71 -2.48
N CYS A 185 3.43 -10.16 -2.83
CA CYS A 185 2.89 -10.00 -4.17
C CYS A 185 1.40 -9.67 -4.13
N SER A 186 0.96 -8.77 -4.99
CA SER A 186 -0.46 -8.51 -5.20
C SER A 186 -0.94 -9.25 -6.44
N LEU A 187 -2.06 -9.94 -6.33
CA LEU A 187 -2.76 -10.58 -7.45
C LEU A 187 -3.85 -9.68 -8.04
N LYS A 188 -4.31 -8.71 -7.26
CA LYS A 188 -5.13 -7.60 -7.74
C LYS A 188 -4.20 -6.51 -8.24
N PRO A 189 -4.42 -5.93 -9.43
CA PRO A 189 -3.72 -4.72 -9.83
C PRO A 189 -3.96 -3.60 -8.83
N ALA A 190 -2.88 -3.08 -8.26
CA ALA A 190 -2.85 -1.99 -7.29
C ALA A 190 -2.77 -0.64 -7.99
N ARG A 191 -3.22 0.40 -7.33
CA ARG A 191 -3.06 1.80 -7.74
C ARG A 191 -1.81 2.39 -7.07
N SER A 192 -1.41 3.56 -7.53
CA SER A 192 -0.31 4.28 -6.89
C SER A 192 -0.58 4.58 -5.42
N VAL A 193 -1.81 4.93 -5.05
CA VAL A 193 -2.22 5.23 -3.67
C VAL A 193 -2.00 4.05 -2.71
N ASP A 194 -2.18 2.82 -3.20
CA ASP A 194 -2.03 1.60 -2.41
C ASP A 194 -0.55 1.31 -2.06
N ILE A 195 0.42 1.88 -2.80
CA ILE A 195 1.84 1.49 -2.71
C ILE A 195 2.83 2.64 -2.53
N ALA A 196 2.47 3.88 -2.88
CA ALA A 196 3.41 5.00 -2.97
C ALA A 196 4.20 5.26 -1.67
N ALA A 197 3.56 5.20 -0.51
CA ALA A 197 4.26 5.39 0.75
C ALA A 197 5.11 4.17 1.12
N ALA A 198 4.51 2.99 1.08
CA ALA A 198 5.17 1.77 1.55
C ALA A 198 6.30 1.30 0.63
N GLN A 199 6.27 1.63 -0.67
CA GLN A 199 7.37 1.31 -1.58
C GLN A 199 8.68 2.01 -1.17
N LEU A 200 8.60 3.24 -0.63
CA LEU A 200 9.80 3.94 -0.16
C LEU A 200 10.41 3.23 1.05
N LEU A 201 9.59 2.69 1.97
CA LEU A 201 10.10 1.88 3.08
C LEU A 201 10.88 0.66 2.56
N VAL A 202 10.35 -0.02 1.54
CA VAL A 202 11.02 -1.19 0.93
C VAL A 202 12.35 -0.78 0.31
N LEU A 203 12.38 0.30 -0.47
CA LEU A 203 13.60 0.79 -1.14
C LEU A 203 14.65 1.27 -0.14
N GLU A 204 14.27 2.03 0.88
CA GLU A 204 15.17 2.54 1.92
C GLU A 204 15.73 1.42 2.82
N ARG A 205 15.14 0.24 2.79
CA ARG A 205 15.69 -0.99 3.37
C ARG A 205 16.68 -1.74 2.44
N GLY A 206 16.89 -1.23 1.23
CA GLY A 206 17.71 -1.90 0.21
C GLY A 206 17.06 -3.18 -0.35
N LEU A 207 15.75 -3.33 -0.18
CA LEU A 207 14.96 -4.44 -0.71
C LEU A 207 14.50 -4.12 -2.13
N ALA A 208 13.98 -5.12 -2.83
CA ALA A 208 13.52 -4.96 -4.21
C ALA A 208 12.00 -4.89 -4.27
N ILE A 209 11.49 -4.00 -5.12
CA ILE A 209 10.08 -3.90 -5.50
C ILE A 209 9.97 -3.64 -7.00
N ASP A 210 8.98 -4.20 -7.67
CA ASP A 210 8.73 -4.01 -9.09
C ASP A 210 7.24 -4.17 -9.41
N LEU A 211 6.85 -3.71 -10.59
CA LEU A 211 5.53 -3.90 -11.17
C LEU A 211 5.60 -5.01 -12.22
N PHE A 212 4.48 -5.75 -12.39
CA PHE A 212 4.37 -6.77 -13.42
C PHE A 212 4.12 -6.18 -14.81
N GLU A 213 3.42 -5.05 -14.84
CA GLU A 213 3.00 -4.36 -16.05
C GLU A 213 3.85 -3.11 -16.28
N ASP A 214 3.95 -2.66 -17.54
CA ASP A 214 4.55 -1.37 -17.88
C ASP A 214 3.69 -0.20 -17.35
N PRO A 215 4.29 0.94 -17.03
CA PRO A 215 5.68 1.34 -17.19
C PRO A 215 6.61 0.74 -16.11
N PRO A 216 7.95 0.88 -16.25
CA PRO A 216 8.88 0.53 -15.19
C PRO A 216 8.53 1.26 -13.89
N PHE A 217 8.76 0.60 -12.75
CA PHE A 217 8.30 1.05 -11.44
C PHE A 217 8.52 2.55 -11.16
N ALA A 218 9.76 3.03 -11.34
CA ALA A 218 10.08 4.43 -11.06
C ALA A 218 9.37 5.44 -11.98
N ALA A 219 8.97 5.03 -13.18
CA ALA A 219 8.26 5.87 -14.15
C ALA A 219 6.73 5.73 -14.05
N ALA A 220 6.23 4.86 -13.17
CA ALA A 220 4.79 4.68 -12.97
C ALA A 220 4.17 5.98 -12.42
N PRO A 221 3.05 6.45 -12.99
CA PRO A 221 2.46 7.71 -12.58
C PRO A 221 1.82 7.61 -11.19
N LEU A 222 1.85 8.73 -10.46
CA LEU A 222 1.09 8.92 -9.23
C LEU A 222 -0.33 9.37 -9.58
N ASP A 223 -1.19 8.39 -9.91
CA ASP A 223 -2.59 8.62 -10.24
C ASP A 223 -3.48 7.48 -9.68
N VAL A 224 -4.78 7.54 -9.94
CA VAL A 224 -5.75 6.52 -9.54
C VAL A 224 -6.25 5.67 -10.73
N GLU A 225 -5.76 5.93 -11.92
CA GLU A 225 -6.16 5.27 -13.16
C GLU A 225 -5.25 4.07 -13.49
N GLY A 226 -3.93 4.30 -13.39
CA GLY A 226 -2.92 3.29 -13.61
C GLY A 226 -3.01 2.17 -12.59
N ARG A 227 -2.97 0.91 -13.07
CA ARG A 227 -3.04 -0.27 -12.20
C ARG A 227 -2.00 -1.28 -12.62
N SER A 228 -1.25 -1.79 -11.66
CA SER A 228 -0.30 -2.88 -11.87
C SER A 228 -0.27 -3.82 -10.69
N ARG A 229 0.01 -5.09 -10.94
CA ARG A 229 0.36 -6.02 -9.87
C ARG A 229 1.77 -5.70 -9.37
N VAL A 230 1.97 -5.96 -8.09
CA VAL A 230 3.22 -5.63 -7.37
C VAL A 230 3.91 -6.90 -6.91
N VAL A 231 5.23 -6.90 -6.99
CA VAL A 231 6.09 -7.90 -6.36
C VAL A 231 7.19 -7.18 -5.61
N ALA A 232 7.44 -7.61 -4.36
CA ALA A 232 8.54 -7.12 -3.55
C ALA A 232 9.18 -8.27 -2.77
N ALA A 233 10.50 -8.24 -2.61
CA ALA A 233 11.24 -9.30 -1.91
C ALA A 233 12.60 -8.81 -1.43
N GLY A 234 13.29 -9.63 -0.66
CA GLY A 234 14.62 -9.35 -0.14
C GLY A 234 15.67 -9.08 -1.22
N THR A 235 15.51 -9.60 -2.42
CA THR A 235 16.46 -9.42 -3.53
C THR A 235 15.76 -9.22 -4.88
N PRO A 236 16.39 -8.51 -5.84
CA PRO A 236 15.86 -8.41 -7.21
C PRO A 236 15.69 -9.76 -7.90
N GLN A 237 16.49 -10.77 -7.54
CA GLN A 237 16.37 -12.11 -8.09
C GLN A 237 15.08 -12.78 -7.64
N LEU A 238 14.74 -12.72 -6.36
CA LEU A 238 13.49 -13.25 -5.81
C LEU A 238 12.27 -12.53 -6.40
N CYS A 239 12.31 -11.19 -6.54
CA CYS A 239 11.26 -10.45 -7.25
C CYS A 239 11.03 -10.99 -8.64
N ARG A 240 12.08 -11.15 -9.45
CA ARG A 240 11.95 -11.70 -10.82
C ARG A 240 11.44 -13.13 -10.85
N GLN A 241 11.83 -13.97 -9.89
CA GLN A 241 11.32 -15.35 -9.79
C GLN A 241 9.82 -15.38 -9.48
N LEU A 242 9.38 -14.58 -8.50
CA LEU A 242 7.96 -14.43 -8.16
C LEU A 242 7.15 -13.88 -9.34
N ALA A 243 7.63 -12.80 -9.97
CA ALA A 243 6.96 -12.18 -11.11
C ALA A 243 6.76 -13.18 -12.25
N ARG A 244 7.79 -13.97 -12.61
CA ARG A 244 7.70 -14.99 -13.65
C ARG A 244 6.72 -16.10 -13.28
N ALA A 245 6.77 -16.62 -12.07
CA ALA A 245 5.87 -17.66 -11.61
C ALA A 245 4.40 -17.22 -11.67
N LEU A 246 4.13 -15.98 -11.29
CA LEU A 246 2.76 -15.44 -11.25
C LEU A 246 2.25 -14.94 -12.62
N SER A 247 3.15 -14.70 -13.59
CA SER A 247 2.77 -14.32 -14.96
C SER A 247 2.47 -15.52 -15.87
N ALA A 248 2.93 -16.72 -15.51
CA ALA A 248 2.63 -17.96 -16.19
C ALA A 248 1.20 -18.43 -15.86
#